data_df24924db4cde43418c7f6ea2437819f
#
_entry.id   df24924db4cde43418c7f6ea2437819f
#
_cell.length_a   1.000
_cell.length_b   1.000
_cell.length_c   1.000
_cell.angle_alpha   90.00
_cell.angle_beta   90.00
_cell.angle_gamma   90.00
#
_symmetry.space_group_name_H-M   'P 1'
#
loop_
_entity.id
_entity.type
_entity.pdbx_description
1 polymer ?
#
loop_
_entity_poly.entity_id
_entity_poly.type
_entity_poly.pdbx_seq_one_letter_code
_entity_poly.pdbx_strand_id
1 'polypeptide(L)'
;MKRAVWLLILGLLFALTGCGKEEPLQEAFSPQQVVLYARWSEGEYCVVSRSADGGAVQVDRYDAELSPLESVTAENWQELEGNFPADFCAADRERGMVVTGAGEVALEETMGERFAFGEGNLLYSSPQKDALYWRSTEGMQQFLMEGVVDLAYLGDGRAWVKLLDEDHRNTSVIFDLKNGEALAQQQGSHTLERWGEKVVLRPSLVDGDVSQPLWVYDFASGEWQQIELASDLQKNNLRFSADARYAVAGDDAGVWVYDTADFAAVGKLTRESYGLYENGSFHTVSNDGTRVLYRGADGQVGIAEVS
;
A
#
# COMPACT_ATOMS: atom_id res chain seq x y z
N MET A 1 -7.11 42.35 -58.97
CA MET A 1 -6.49 42.30 -57.65
C MET A 1 -7.47 42.06 -56.47
N LYS A 2 -8.73 42.55 -56.50
CA LYS A 2 -9.67 42.33 -55.38
C LYS A 2 -10.19 40.91 -55.19
N ARG A 3 -10.24 40.08 -56.22
CA ARG A 3 -10.69 38.67 -56.10
C ARG A 3 -9.65 37.69 -55.54
N ALA A 4 -8.36 37.96 -55.65
CA ALA A 4 -7.30 37.15 -55.12
C ALA A 4 -7.14 37.28 -53.59
N VAL A 5 -7.47 38.47 -53.07
CA VAL A 5 -7.42 38.73 -51.63
C VAL A 5 -8.52 37.97 -50.83
N TRP A 6 -9.71 37.82 -51.43
CA TRP A 6 -10.83 37.10 -50.85
C TRP A 6 -10.58 35.58 -50.77
N LEU A 7 -9.91 35.00 -51.75
CA LEU A 7 -9.53 33.59 -51.74
C LEU A 7 -8.46 33.28 -50.67
N LEU A 8 -7.55 34.21 -50.44
CA LEU A 8 -6.53 34.07 -49.37
C LEU A 8 -7.13 34.18 -47.96
N ILE A 9 -8.11 35.06 -47.77
CA ILE A 9 -8.82 35.23 -46.50
C ILE A 9 -9.72 34.00 -46.22
N LEU A 10 -10.38 33.43 -47.24
CA LEU A 10 -11.15 32.20 -47.06
C LEU A 10 -10.25 30.99 -46.78
N GLY A 11 -9.09 30.90 -47.42
CA GLY A 11 -8.09 29.85 -47.17
C GLY A 11 -7.52 29.92 -45.75
N LEU A 12 -7.28 31.12 -45.23
CA LEU A 12 -6.82 31.32 -43.85
C LEU A 12 -7.93 31.01 -42.81
N LEU A 13 -9.19 31.31 -43.11
CA LEU A 13 -10.32 30.96 -42.23
C LEU A 13 -10.54 29.43 -42.17
N PHE A 14 -10.33 28.71 -43.27
CA PHE A 14 -10.40 27.25 -43.25
C PHE A 14 -9.19 26.59 -42.57
N ALA A 15 -8.02 27.23 -42.59
CA ALA A 15 -6.84 26.73 -41.87
C ALA A 15 -6.95 26.96 -40.34
N LEU A 16 -7.75 27.92 -39.87
CA LEU A 16 -7.96 28.18 -38.45
C LEU A 16 -9.12 27.37 -37.84
N THR A 17 -9.98 26.77 -38.67
CA THR A 17 -11.06 25.87 -38.20
C THR A 17 -10.67 24.40 -38.18
N GLY A 18 -9.44 24.08 -38.63
CA GLY A 18 -8.87 22.73 -38.63
C GLY A 18 -7.98 22.41 -37.39
N CYS A 19 -7.89 23.33 -36.44
CA CYS A 19 -7.20 23.06 -35.17
C CYS A 19 -8.15 22.45 -34.14
N GLY A 20 -7.91 21.18 -33.89
CA GLY A 20 -8.22 20.59 -32.60
C GLY A 20 -9.73 20.39 -32.38
N LYS A 21 -10.27 19.28 -32.87
CA LYS A 21 -11.06 18.54 -31.89
C LYS A 21 -10.06 18.25 -30.76
N GLU A 22 -10.14 19.02 -29.67
CA GLU A 22 -9.74 18.52 -28.38
C GLU A 22 -10.55 17.22 -28.24
N GLU A 23 -9.86 16.10 -28.39
CA GLU A 23 -10.40 14.86 -27.85
C GLU A 23 -10.72 15.21 -26.40
N PRO A 24 -11.96 14.95 -25.93
CA PRO A 24 -12.30 15.21 -24.55
C PRO A 24 -11.20 14.53 -23.77
N LEU A 25 -10.47 15.30 -22.93
CA LEU A 25 -9.54 14.80 -21.94
C LEU A 25 -10.23 13.57 -21.36
N GLN A 26 -9.67 12.41 -21.63
CA GLN A 26 -10.20 11.14 -21.16
C GLN A 26 -10.38 11.38 -19.67
N GLU A 27 -11.64 11.45 -19.21
CA GLU A 27 -11.96 11.69 -17.81
C GLU A 27 -11.09 10.70 -17.05
N ALA A 28 -10.21 11.22 -16.20
CA ALA A 28 -9.29 10.41 -15.43
C ALA A 28 -10.17 9.35 -14.74
N PHE A 29 -10.04 8.09 -15.15
CA PHE A 29 -10.86 6.99 -14.67
C PHE A 29 -10.76 6.99 -13.15
N SER A 30 -11.79 7.47 -12.47
CA SER A 30 -11.89 7.28 -11.03
C SER A 30 -12.00 5.78 -10.83
N PRO A 31 -11.11 5.16 -10.07
CA PRO A 31 -11.17 3.73 -9.88
C PRO A 31 -12.55 3.37 -9.33
N GLN A 32 -13.22 2.41 -9.94
CA GLN A 32 -14.55 1.96 -9.49
C GLN A 32 -14.49 1.38 -8.07
N GLN A 33 -13.30 0.97 -7.64
CA GLN A 33 -13.03 0.44 -6.30
C GLN A 33 -11.80 1.10 -5.66
N VAL A 34 -11.89 1.34 -4.35
CA VAL A 34 -10.79 1.79 -3.51
C VAL A 34 -10.27 0.60 -2.71
N VAL A 35 -8.99 0.25 -2.89
CA VAL A 35 -8.34 -0.79 -2.08
C VAL A 35 -8.01 -0.19 -0.71
N LEU A 36 -8.55 -0.78 0.32
CA LEU A 36 -8.38 -0.38 1.72
C LEU A 36 -7.31 -1.20 2.43
N TYR A 37 -7.10 -2.43 1.97
CA TYR A 37 -6.17 -3.38 2.54
C TYR A 37 -5.70 -4.33 1.43
N ALA A 38 -4.41 -4.63 1.36
CA ALA A 38 -3.86 -5.59 0.43
C ALA A 38 -2.54 -6.11 0.97
N ARG A 39 -2.54 -7.31 1.59
CA ARG A 39 -1.34 -7.94 2.14
C ARG A 39 -1.56 -9.42 2.50
N TRP A 40 -0.46 -10.09 2.83
CA TRP A 40 -0.47 -11.41 3.40
C TRP A 40 -0.98 -11.39 4.85
N SER A 41 -1.94 -12.26 5.14
CA SER A 41 -2.48 -12.49 6.47
C SER A 41 -2.79 -13.98 6.63
N GLU A 42 -2.25 -14.62 7.67
CA GLU A 42 -2.48 -16.04 7.99
C GLU A 42 -2.21 -17.02 6.83
N GLY A 43 -1.25 -16.70 5.96
CA GLY A 43 -0.87 -17.54 4.80
C GLY A 43 -1.67 -17.30 3.53
N GLU A 44 -2.63 -16.38 3.55
CA GLU A 44 -3.42 -15.96 2.39
C GLU A 44 -3.11 -14.51 2.03
N TYR A 45 -3.15 -14.17 0.74
CA TYR A 45 -3.15 -12.79 0.30
C TYR A 45 -4.57 -12.27 0.24
N CYS A 46 -4.86 -11.27 1.06
CA CYS A 46 -6.20 -10.71 1.16
C CYS A 46 -6.23 -9.30 0.58
N VAL A 47 -7.23 -9.03 -0.26
CA VAL A 47 -7.54 -7.69 -0.77
C VAL A 47 -8.92 -7.31 -0.27
N VAL A 48 -9.01 -6.20 0.48
CA VAL A 48 -10.29 -5.60 0.86
C VAL A 48 -10.45 -4.31 0.08
N SER A 49 -11.51 -4.22 -0.69
CA SER A 49 -11.83 -3.05 -1.49
C SER A 49 -13.25 -2.56 -1.21
N ARG A 50 -13.48 -1.29 -1.48
CA ARG A 50 -14.80 -0.65 -1.37
C ARG A 50 -15.12 0.06 -2.67
N SER A 51 -16.36 0.06 -3.11
CA SER A 51 -16.77 0.83 -4.27
C SER A 51 -16.55 2.33 -4.03
N ALA A 52 -16.20 3.07 -5.09
CA ALA A 52 -15.82 4.49 -4.99
C ALA A 52 -16.97 5.39 -4.51
N ASP A 53 -18.22 4.95 -4.69
CA ASP A 53 -19.43 5.62 -4.19
C ASP A 53 -19.70 5.36 -2.69
N GLY A 54 -18.81 4.61 -2.03
CA GLY A 54 -18.94 4.25 -0.62
C GLY A 54 -19.88 3.08 -0.33
N GLY A 55 -20.39 2.40 -1.37
CA GLY A 55 -21.31 1.26 -1.27
C GLY A 55 -20.63 -0.06 -0.93
N ALA A 56 -20.81 -1.04 -1.82
CA ALA A 56 -20.34 -2.42 -1.59
C ALA A 56 -18.89 -2.56 -1.19
N VAL A 57 -18.64 -3.48 -0.25
CA VAL A 57 -17.31 -3.90 0.19
C VAL A 57 -17.06 -5.31 -0.34
N GLN A 58 -15.86 -5.55 -0.82
CA GLN A 58 -15.43 -6.84 -1.36
C GLN A 58 -14.17 -7.31 -0.64
N VAL A 59 -14.12 -8.60 -0.34
CA VAL A 59 -12.94 -9.30 0.19
C VAL A 59 -12.58 -10.41 -0.79
N ASP A 60 -11.39 -10.33 -1.37
CA ASP A 60 -10.81 -11.35 -2.23
C ASP A 60 -9.64 -12.02 -1.53
N ARG A 61 -9.58 -13.35 -1.59
CA ARG A 61 -8.54 -14.18 -0.96
C ARG A 61 -7.83 -15.03 -2.00
N TYR A 62 -6.54 -15.15 -1.86
CA TYR A 62 -5.66 -15.93 -2.74
C TYR A 62 -4.71 -16.78 -1.90
N ASP A 63 -4.40 -17.98 -2.38
CA ASP A 63 -3.36 -18.83 -1.78
C ASP A 63 -1.94 -18.30 -2.06
N ALA A 64 -0.94 -19.04 -1.60
CA ALA A 64 0.46 -18.65 -1.78
C ALA A 64 0.94 -18.70 -3.24
N GLU A 65 0.26 -19.41 -4.10
CA GLU A 65 0.47 -19.48 -5.55
C GLU A 65 -0.43 -18.48 -6.32
N LEU A 66 -1.12 -17.58 -5.58
CA LEU A 66 -2.06 -16.59 -6.09
C LEU A 66 -3.24 -17.20 -6.85
N SER A 67 -3.65 -18.43 -6.53
CA SER A 67 -4.90 -18.98 -7.00
C SER A 67 -6.07 -18.40 -6.19
N PRO A 68 -7.16 -17.97 -6.83
CA PRO A 68 -8.32 -17.45 -6.10
C PRO A 68 -8.91 -18.52 -5.18
N LEU A 69 -9.08 -18.18 -3.90
CA LEU A 69 -9.73 -19.05 -2.91
C LEU A 69 -11.20 -18.67 -2.72
N GLU A 70 -11.45 -17.39 -2.48
CA GLU A 70 -12.77 -16.88 -2.16
C GLU A 70 -12.90 -15.42 -2.60
N SER A 71 -14.12 -15.03 -2.98
CA SER A 71 -14.51 -13.63 -3.19
C SER A 71 -15.88 -13.42 -2.58
N VAL A 72 -15.96 -12.55 -1.58
CA VAL A 72 -17.21 -12.20 -0.88
C VAL A 72 -17.49 -10.73 -1.10
N THR A 73 -18.71 -10.39 -1.53
CA THR A 73 -19.16 -9.02 -1.69
C THR A 73 -20.39 -8.79 -0.83
N ALA A 74 -20.45 -7.69 -0.12
CA ALA A 74 -21.57 -7.28 0.70
C ALA A 74 -21.89 -5.80 0.54
N GLU A 75 -23.12 -5.39 0.85
CA GLU A 75 -23.53 -3.99 0.75
C GLU A 75 -22.97 -3.12 1.89
N ASN A 76 -22.55 -3.74 2.99
CA ASN A 76 -22.01 -3.03 4.15
C ASN A 76 -21.02 -3.91 4.93
N TRP A 77 -20.31 -3.29 5.88
CA TRP A 77 -19.28 -3.92 6.69
C TRP A 77 -19.81 -5.06 7.58
N GLN A 78 -21.03 -4.94 8.12
CA GLN A 78 -21.60 -5.92 9.04
C GLN A 78 -21.84 -7.28 8.37
N GLU A 79 -22.26 -7.27 7.11
CA GLU A 79 -22.51 -8.51 6.35
C GLU A 79 -21.21 -9.29 6.07
N LEU A 80 -20.05 -8.64 6.21
CA LEU A 80 -18.72 -9.24 6.07
C LEU A 80 -18.10 -9.65 7.41
N GLU A 81 -18.79 -9.46 8.54
CA GLU A 81 -18.28 -9.86 9.86
C GLU A 81 -17.89 -11.35 9.84
N GLY A 82 -16.62 -11.62 10.24
CA GLY A 82 -16.01 -12.96 10.17
C GLY A 82 -15.31 -13.28 8.83
N ASN A 83 -15.43 -12.42 7.81
CA ASN A 83 -14.75 -12.61 6.52
C ASN A 83 -13.54 -11.66 6.35
N PHE A 84 -13.30 -10.74 7.28
CA PHE A 84 -12.13 -9.88 7.23
C PHE A 84 -10.85 -10.65 7.60
N PRO A 85 -9.69 -10.28 7.00
CA PRO A 85 -8.39 -10.72 7.51
C PRO A 85 -8.23 -10.40 9.00
N ALA A 86 -7.55 -11.27 9.75
CA ALA A 86 -7.42 -11.15 11.20
C ALA A 86 -6.77 -9.82 11.66
N ASP A 87 -5.91 -9.24 10.82
CA ASP A 87 -5.23 -7.96 11.07
C ASP A 87 -5.84 -6.78 10.28
N PHE A 88 -7.02 -6.97 9.68
CA PHE A 88 -7.74 -5.89 9.00
C PHE A 88 -8.11 -4.77 9.97
N CYS A 89 -7.93 -3.53 9.52
CA CYS A 89 -8.36 -2.35 10.26
C CYS A 89 -8.68 -1.20 9.31
N ALA A 90 -9.88 -0.64 9.43
CA ALA A 90 -10.30 0.55 8.68
C ALA A 90 -11.25 1.41 9.51
N ALA A 91 -11.10 2.74 9.42
CA ALA A 91 -12.02 3.67 10.06
C ALA A 91 -13.22 3.95 9.15
N ASP A 92 -14.41 3.69 9.65
CA ASP A 92 -15.69 4.15 9.07
C ASP A 92 -16.18 5.38 9.85
N ARG A 93 -15.77 6.56 9.37
CA ARG A 93 -16.07 7.82 10.05
C ARG A 93 -17.53 8.23 9.94
N GLU A 94 -18.23 7.79 8.89
CA GLU A 94 -19.65 8.08 8.70
C GLU A 94 -20.49 7.40 9.78
N ARG A 95 -20.10 6.18 10.15
CA ARG A 95 -20.75 5.40 11.19
C ARG A 95 -20.14 5.61 12.59
N GLY A 96 -19.02 6.34 12.68
CA GLY A 96 -18.29 6.51 13.93
C GLY A 96 -17.70 5.21 14.49
N MET A 97 -17.18 4.34 13.62
CA MET A 97 -16.67 3.02 13.96
C MET A 97 -15.27 2.79 13.40
N VAL A 98 -14.51 1.94 14.08
CA VAL A 98 -13.30 1.28 13.53
C VAL A 98 -13.68 -0.17 13.29
N VAL A 99 -13.62 -0.60 12.03
CA VAL A 99 -13.87 -2.00 11.62
C VAL A 99 -12.55 -2.74 11.68
N THR A 100 -12.54 -3.88 12.37
CA THR A 100 -11.35 -4.73 12.54
C THR A 100 -11.65 -6.18 12.16
N GLY A 101 -10.61 -7.00 12.01
CA GLY A 101 -10.77 -8.43 11.79
C GLY A 101 -11.52 -9.16 12.90
N ALA A 102 -11.63 -8.58 14.09
CA ALA A 102 -12.35 -9.14 15.24
C ALA A 102 -13.73 -8.48 15.49
N GLY A 103 -14.17 -7.56 14.62
CA GLY A 103 -15.44 -6.86 14.76
C GLY A 103 -15.28 -5.34 14.80
N GLU A 104 -16.31 -4.65 15.28
CA GLU A 104 -16.39 -3.19 15.28
C GLU A 104 -16.08 -2.59 16.65
N VAL A 105 -15.35 -1.48 16.66
CA VAL A 105 -15.04 -0.68 17.85
C VAL A 105 -15.56 0.73 17.64
N ALA A 106 -16.28 1.30 18.60
CA ALA A 106 -16.74 2.68 18.52
C ALA A 106 -15.55 3.64 18.39
N LEU A 107 -15.64 4.60 17.49
CA LEU A 107 -14.65 5.64 17.31
C LEU A 107 -14.76 6.63 18.49
N GLU A 108 -13.70 6.77 19.28
CA GLU A 108 -13.63 7.65 20.43
C GLU A 108 -12.96 8.98 20.07
N GLU A 109 -13.22 10.05 20.83
CA GLU A 109 -12.58 11.37 20.62
C GLU A 109 -11.06 11.35 20.79
N THR A 110 -10.53 10.36 21.52
CA THR A 110 -9.09 10.14 21.70
C THR A 110 -8.41 9.50 20.49
N MET A 111 -9.19 9.01 19.54
CA MET A 111 -8.69 8.31 18.37
C MET A 111 -8.41 9.28 17.22
N GLY A 112 -7.17 9.31 16.74
CA GLY A 112 -6.72 10.08 15.59
C GLY A 112 -7.08 9.45 14.26
N GLU A 113 -6.16 9.56 13.30
CA GLU A 113 -6.41 9.12 11.92
C GLU A 113 -5.76 7.78 11.57
N ARG A 114 -4.82 7.33 12.39
CA ARG A 114 -4.02 6.14 12.10
C ARG A 114 -4.41 5.02 13.04
N PHE A 115 -4.69 3.87 12.45
CA PHE A 115 -5.12 2.66 13.13
C PHE A 115 -4.35 1.47 12.59
N ALA A 116 -4.05 0.51 13.48
CA ALA A 116 -3.61 -0.83 13.12
C ALA A 116 -4.24 -1.83 14.08
N PHE A 117 -4.45 -3.04 13.61
CA PHE A 117 -5.03 -4.12 14.39
C PHE A 117 -4.23 -5.40 14.19
N GLY A 118 -4.18 -6.24 15.21
CA GLY A 118 -3.57 -7.56 15.14
C GLY A 118 -3.61 -8.24 16.49
N GLU A 119 -3.75 -9.57 16.51
CA GLU A 119 -3.82 -10.39 17.73
C GLU A 119 -4.85 -9.89 18.75
N GLY A 120 -6.00 -9.36 18.28
CA GLY A 120 -7.02 -8.79 19.14
C GLY A 120 -6.70 -7.43 19.76
N ASN A 121 -5.60 -6.79 19.37
CA ASN A 121 -5.15 -5.51 19.86
C ASN A 121 -5.39 -4.39 18.86
N LEU A 122 -5.92 -3.26 19.32
CA LEU A 122 -6.08 -2.03 18.52
C LEU A 122 -4.99 -1.02 18.90
N LEU A 123 -4.25 -0.57 17.92
CA LEU A 123 -3.23 0.46 18.01
C LEU A 123 -3.72 1.70 17.27
N TYR A 124 -3.59 2.89 17.86
CA TYR A 124 -3.99 4.13 17.19
C TYR A 124 -3.21 5.35 17.68
N SER A 125 -3.09 6.36 16.82
CA SER A 125 -2.53 7.66 17.18
C SER A 125 -3.56 8.54 17.88
N SER A 126 -3.10 9.49 18.71
CA SER A 126 -3.94 10.60 19.18
C SER A 126 -4.31 11.54 18.03
N PRO A 127 -5.41 12.34 18.13
CA PRO A 127 -5.75 13.35 17.14
C PRO A 127 -4.67 14.42 16.96
N GLN A 128 -3.93 14.75 18.03
CA GLN A 128 -2.83 15.71 18.04
C GLN A 128 -1.51 15.10 17.56
N LYS A 129 -1.46 13.78 17.34
CA LYS A 129 -0.26 13.02 16.97
C LYS A 129 0.87 13.07 18.01
N ASP A 130 0.53 13.29 19.27
CA ASP A 130 1.43 13.43 20.42
C ASP A 130 1.45 12.20 21.31
N ALA A 131 0.65 11.17 20.99
CA ALA A 131 0.59 9.92 21.71
C ALA A 131 0.22 8.74 20.81
N LEU A 132 0.70 7.58 21.20
CA LEU A 132 0.31 6.28 20.69
C LEU A 132 -0.51 5.57 21.78
N TYR A 133 -1.65 5.00 21.41
CA TYR A 133 -2.51 4.21 22.29
C TYR A 133 -2.51 2.75 21.84
N TRP A 134 -2.36 1.87 22.81
CA TRP A 134 -2.47 0.43 22.63
C TRP A 134 -3.60 -0.11 23.51
N ARG A 135 -4.65 -0.58 22.88
CA ARG A 135 -5.82 -1.19 23.53
C ARG A 135 -5.74 -2.70 23.35
N SER A 136 -5.54 -3.42 24.43
CA SER A 136 -5.52 -4.87 24.52
C SER A 136 -6.68 -5.40 25.37
N THR A 137 -6.77 -6.72 25.49
CA THR A 137 -7.71 -7.36 26.44
C THR A 137 -7.40 -7.05 27.90
N GLU A 138 -6.16 -6.66 28.21
CA GLU A 138 -5.71 -6.30 29.56
C GLU A 138 -6.00 -4.83 29.91
N GLY A 139 -6.39 -4.02 28.94
CA GLY A 139 -6.69 -2.61 29.10
C GLY A 139 -6.04 -1.72 28.04
N MET A 140 -5.99 -0.43 28.36
CA MET A 140 -5.42 0.58 27.46
C MET A 140 -4.14 1.16 28.07
N GLN A 141 -3.10 1.23 27.26
CA GLN A 141 -1.84 1.92 27.57
C GLN A 141 -1.67 3.11 26.66
N GLN A 142 -1.05 4.17 27.17
CA GLN A 142 -0.70 5.37 26.42
C GLN A 142 0.81 5.59 26.48
N PHE A 143 1.40 5.84 25.33
CA PHE A 143 2.81 6.20 25.20
C PHE A 143 2.89 7.62 24.65
N LEU A 144 3.58 8.51 25.34
CA LEU A 144 3.83 9.86 24.84
C LEU A 144 4.87 9.78 23.72
N MET A 145 4.47 10.21 22.54
CA MET A 145 5.28 10.04 21.32
C MET A 145 4.87 11.10 20.30
N GLU A 146 5.67 12.14 20.16
CA GLU A 146 5.36 13.26 19.28
C GLU A 146 5.50 12.91 17.79
N GLY A 147 4.61 13.44 16.97
CA GLY A 147 4.68 13.35 15.52
C GLY A 147 4.26 12.01 14.92
N VAL A 148 3.40 11.23 15.56
CA VAL A 148 2.91 9.94 15.01
C VAL A 148 2.11 10.18 13.72
N VAL A 149 2.69 9.83 12.57
CA VAL A 149 2.07 10.04 11.25
C VAL A 149 1.68 8.75 10.55
N ASP A 150 2.25 7.61 10.95
CA ASP A 150 1.87 6.30 10.46
C ASP A 150 2.23 5.22 11.48
N LEU A 151 1.56 4.05 11.39
CA LEU A 151 1.79 2.96 12.34
C LEU A 151 1.32 1.61 11.77
N ALA A 152 1.91 0.53 12.29
CA ALA A 152 1.47 -0.83 12.01
C ALA A 152 1.72 -1.73 13.23
N TYR A 153 0.85 -2.70 13.45
CA TYR A 153 1.06 -3.76 14.42
C TYR A 153 1.92 -4.87 13.81
N LEU A 154 2.97 -5.29 14.49
CA LEU A 154 3.96 -6.25 13.98
C LEU A 154 3.83 -7.65 14.58
N GLY A 155 2.96 -7.84 15.56
CA GLY A 155 2.82 -9.07 16.34
C GLY A 155 3.65 -9.06 17.62
N ASP A 156 3.34 -9.96 18.54
CA ASP A 156 4.04 -10.15 19.83
C ASP A 156 4.13 -8.89 20.70
N GLY A 157 3.19 -7.97 20.58
CA GLY A 157 3.23 -6.69 21.29
C GLY A 157 4.27 -5.72 20.74
N ARG A 158 4.60 -5.80 19.47
CA ARG A 158 5.50 -4.88 18.77
C ARG A 158 4.75 -4.03 17.76
N ALA A 159 5.24 -2.81 17.54
CA ALA A 159 4.71 -1.90 16.54
C ALA A 159 5.84 -1.28 15.72
N TRP A 160 5.54 -0.95 14.47
CA TRP A 160 6.27 0.06 13.73
C TRP A 160 5.51 1.37 13.85
N VAL A 161 6.25 2.45 14.12
CA VAL A 161 5.70 3.81 14.22
C VAL A 161 6.56 4.73 13.38
N LYS A 162 5.92 5.52 12.52
CA LYS A 162 6.59 6.59 11.77
C LYS A 162 6.33 7.92 12.49
N LEU A 163 7.40 8.58 12.84
CA LEU A 163 7.40 9.88 13.50
C LEU A 163 7.83 10.97 12.51
N LEU A 164 7.24 12.15 12.64
CA LEU A 164 7.61 13.36 11.94
C LEU A 164 7.95 14.43 12.96
N ASP A 165 9.20 14.89 13.00
CA ASP A 165 9.63 15.94 13.93
C ASP A 165 9.25 17.36 13.43
N GLU A 166 9.54 18.38 14.22
CA GLU A 166 9.27 19.79 13.91
C GLU A 166 10.05 20.31 12.69
N ASP A 167 11.19 19.69 12.38
CA ASP A 167 12.00 19.98 11.20
C ASP A 167 11.53 19.21 9.94
N HIS A 168 10.38 18.53 10.00
CA HIS A 168 9.82 17.67 8.95
C HIS A 168 10.69 16.47 8.58
N ARG A 169 11.54 15.99 9.51
CA ARG A 169 12.32 14.76 9.32
C ARG A 169 11.54 13.56 9.82
N ASN A 170 11.54 12.52 9.02
CA ASN A 170 10.88 11.28 9.37
C ASN A 170 11.83 10.32 10.08
N THR A 171 11.30 9.59 11.07
CA THR A 171 11.99 8.49 11.77
C THR A 171 11.05 7.32 11.87
N SER A 172 11.50 6.14 11.43
CA SER A 172 10.82 4.87 11.65
C SER A 172 11.33 4.23 12.95
N VAL A 173 10.42 3.85 13.83
CA VAL A 173 10.73 3.25 15.14
C VAL A 173 10.09 1.87 15.20
N ILE A 174 10.86 0.85 15.58
CA ILE A 174 10.34 -0.42 16.06
C ILE A 174 10.17 -0.30 17.57
N PHE A 175 8.95 -0.47 18.05
CA PHE A 175 8.58 -0.18 19.43
C PHE A 175 8.02 -1.42 20.13
N ASP A 176 8.48 -1.68 21.34
CA ASP A 176 7.93 -2.70 22.24
C ASP A 176 6.80 -2.09 23.06
N LEU A 177 5.57 -2.48 22.75
CA LEU A 177 4.38 -2.00 23.45
C LEU A 177 4.27 -2.53 24.88
N LYS A 178 4.86 -3.69 25.19
CA LYS A 178 4.80 -4.30 26.53
C LYS A 178 5.70 -3.58 27.52
N ASN A 179 6.87 -3.14 27.05
CA ASN A 179 7.87 -2.47 27.89
C ASN A 179 7.86 -0.95 27.72
N GLY A 180 7.23 -0.43 26.67
CA GLY A 180 7.21 1.00 26.38
C GLY A 180 8.56 1.53 25.86
N GLU A 181 9.34 0.70 25.16
CA GLU A 181 10.70 1.01 24.75
C GLU A 181 10.87 0.94 23.23
N ALA A 182 11.71 1.83 22.68
CA ALA A 182 12.14 1.75 21.29
C ALA A 182 13.22 0.66 21.18
N LEU A 183 12.94 -0.38 20.37
CA LEU A 183 13.89 -1.45 20.10
C LEU A 183 14.93 -1.03 19.06
N ALA A 184 14.49 -0.29 18.04
CA ALA A 184 15.36 0.16 16.95
C ALA A 184 14.78 1.40 16.27
N GLN A 185 15.64 2.21 15.66
CA GLN A 185 15.24 3.43 14.95
C GLN A 185 16.01 3.56 13.63
N GLN A 186 15.33 4.06 12.60
CA GLN A 186 15.92 4.37 11.31
C GLN A 186 15.42 5.73 10.81
N GLN A 187 16.34 6.65 10.54
CA GLN A 187 16.00 7.96 9.96
C GLN A 187 15.69 7.85 8.47
N GLY A 188 14.79 8.68 8.01
CA GLY A 188 14.35 8.78 6.62
C GLY A 188 12.87 8.53 6.45
N SER A 189 12.33 8.95 5.31
CA SER A 189 10.93 8.70 4.97
C SER A 189 10.77 7.31 4.38
N HIS A 190 10.14 6.45 5.13
CA HIS A 190 9.95 5.06 4.76
C HIS A 190 8.48 4.66 4.78
N THR A 191 8.17 3.63 4.00
CA THR A 191 6.93 2.87 4.05
C THR A 191 7.26 1.46 4.51
N LEU A 192 6.44 0.94 5.40
CA LEU A 192 6.59 -0.41 5.91
C LEU A 192 6.19 -1.45 4.86
N GLU A 193 6.98 -2.49 4.76
CA GLU A 193 6.66 -3.76 4.09
C GLU A 193 7.07 -4.91 5.00
N ARG A 194 6.43 -6.08 4.87
CA ARG A 194 6.86 -7.28 5.60
C ARG A 194 7.61 -8.22 4.69
N TRP A 195 8.67 -8.83 5.24
CA TRP A 195 9.45 -9.87 4.61
C TRP A 195 9.52 -11.07 5.57
N GLY A 196 8.52 -11.95 5.52
CA GLY A 196 8.37 -13.00 6.51
C GLY A 196 8.30 -12.42 7.93
N GLU A 197 9.20 -12.84 8.81
CA GLU A 197 9.32 -12.32 10.18
C GLU A 197 10.19 -11.05 10.28
N LYS A 198 10.68 -10.51 9.16
CA LYS A 198 11.46 -9.29 9.12
C LYS A 198 10.59 -8.08 8.78
N VAL A 199 11.07 -6.91 9.14
CA VAL A 199 10.49 -5.62 8.76
C VAL A 199 11.35 -4.99 7.68
N VAL A 200 10.74 -4.64 6.57
CA VAL A 200 11.41 -3.92 5.47
C VAL A 200 10.90 -2.49 5.44
N LEU A 201 11.83 -1.55 5.46
CA LEU A 201 11.54 -0.14 5.23
C LEU A 201 11.94 0.22 3.80
N ARG A 202 10.93 0.50 2.98
CA ARG A 202 11.10 0.99 1.61
C ARG A 202 11.15 2.51 1.62
N PRO A 203 11.94 3.16 0.74
CA PRO A 203 11.84 4.60 0.54
C PRO A 203 10.41 5.01 0.21
N SER A 204 9.94 6.13 0.77
CA SER A 204 8.62 6.68 0.43
C SER A 204 8.75 7.59 -0.79
N LEU A 205 7.76 7.52 -1.71
CA LEU A 205 7.69 8.43 -2.86
C LEU A 205 7.44 9.90 -2.47
N VAL A 206 6.87 10.12 -1.29
CA VAL A 206 6.39 11.46 -0.88
C VAL A 206 7.52 12.46 -0.79
N ASP A 207 8.74 12.01 -0.46
CA ASP A 207 9.90 12.88 -0.29
C ASP A 207 10.84 12.91 -1.52
N GLY A 208 10.48 12.18 -2.59
CA GLY A 208 11.19 12.25 -3.87
C GLY A 208 12.60 11.66 -3.90
N ASP A 209 13.17 11.25 -2.75
CA ASP A 209 14.49 10.65 -2.67
C ASP A 209 14.44 9.13 -2.76
N VAL A 210 14.39 8.65 -4.00
CA VAL A 210 14.44 7.21 -4.32
C VAL A 210 15.86 6.63 -4.18
N SER A 211 16.87 7.47 -3.91
CA SER A 211 18.24 7.02 -3.70
C SER A 211 18.47 6.36 -2.33
N GLN A 212 17.54 6.57 -1.39
CA GLN A 212 17.63 5.97 -0.07
C GLN A 212 17.68 4.44 -0.16
N PRO A 213 18.49 3.79 0.70
CA PRO A 213 18.60 2.34 0.72
C PRO A 213 17.32 1.67 1.21
N LEU A 214 17.17 0.39 0.88
CA LEU A 214 16.23 -0.51 1.52
C LEU A 214 16.81 -0.96 2.85
N TRP A 215 16.03 -0.84 3.93
CA TRP A 215 16.44 -1.29 5.26
C TRP A 215 15.63 -2.51 5.69
N VAL A 216 16.30 -3.50 6.25
CA VAL A 216 15.67 -4.70 6.82
C VAL A 216 16.02 -4.81 8.29
N TYR A 217 15.00 -4.85 9.14
CA TYR A 217 15.15 -5.16 10.56
C TYR A 217 14.89 -6.65 10.80
N ASP A 218 15.85 -7.32 11.40
CA ASP A 218 15.74 -8.71 11.78
C ASP A 218 15.51 -8.82 13.29
N PHE A 219 14.35 -9.33 13.68
CA PHE A 219 14.00 -9.48 15.10
C PHE A 219 14.90 -10.45 15.84
N ALA A 220 15.52 -11.41 15.16
CA ALA A 220 16.42 -12.39 15.79
C ALA A 220 17.76 -11.78 16.18
N SER A 221 18.32 -10.89 15.35
CA SER A 221 19.57 -10.17 15.65
C SER A 221 19.35 -8.85 16.39
N GLY A 222 18.19 -8.24 16.26
CA GLY A 222 17.89 -6.89 16.75
C GLY A 222 18.59 -5.77 15.97
N GLU A 223 19.02 -6.03 14.74
CA GLU A 223 19.83 -5.10 13.95
C GLU A 223 19.17 -4.74 12.61
N TRP A 224 19.45 -3.52 12.13
CA TRP A 224 19.16 -3.09 10.79
C TRP A 224 20.26 -3.55 9.82
N GLN A 225 19.83 -4.07 8.69
CA GLN A 225 20.69 -4.36 7.54
C GLN A 225 20.28 -3.48 6.36
N GLN A 226 21.26 -2.91 5.70
CA GLN A 226 21.04 -2.20 4.44
C GLN A 226 21.12 -3.19 3.28
N ILE A 227 20.10 -3.18 2.40
CA ILE A 227 20.14 -3.93 1.15
C ILE A 227 20.35 -2.93 0.01
N GLU A 228 21.40 -3.13 -0.75
CA GLU A 228 21.65 -2.41 -2.00
C GLU A 228 21.03 -3.18 -3.15
N LEU A 229 20.08 -2.55 -3.82
CA LEU A 229 19.49 -3.05 -5.06
C LEU A 229 20.13 -2.33 -6.24
N ALA A 230 19.99 -2.89 -7.44
CA ALA A 230 20.41 -2.24 -8.67
C ALA A 230 19.82 -0.80 -8.73
N SER A 231 20.61 0.15 -9.25
CA SER A 231 20.35 1.59 -9.14
C SER A 231 19.06 2.05 -9.85
N ASP A 232 18.60 1.29 -10.84
CA ASP A 232 17.44 1.54 -11.68
C ASP A 232 16.13 0.92 -11.13
N LEU A 233 16.24 0.13 -10.04
CA LEU A 233 15.08 -0.48 -9.43
C LEU A 233 14.27 0.53 -8.62
N GLN A 234 12.96 0.59 -8.87
CA GLN A 234 12.04 1.41 -8.08
C GLN A 234 11.78 0.78 -6.69
N LYS A 235 12.70 0.98 -5.76
CA LYS A 235 12.68 0.40 -4.40
C LYS A 235 11.40 0.71 -3.62
N ASN A 236 10.75 1.81 -3.93
CA ASN A 236 9.53 2.30 -3.28
C ASN A 236 8.29 1.44 -3.57
N ASN A 237 8.31 0.63 -4.61
CA ASN A 237 7.19 -0.22 -4.97
C ASN A 237 7.46 -1.73 -4.80
N LEU A 238 8.55 -2.10 -4.15
CA LEU A 238 8.93 -3.48 -3.86
C LEU A 238 7.86 -4.18 -2.99
N ARG A 239 7.48 -5.41 -3.38
CA ARG A 239 6.55 -6.27 -2.66
C ARG A 239 7.11 -7.68 -2.61
N PHE A 240 6.75 -8.45 -1.57
CA PHE A 240 7.29 -9.80 -1.33
C PHE A 240 6.22 -10.88 -1.44
N SER A 241 6.63 -12.09 -1.81
CA SER A 241 5.83 -13.31 -1.68
C SER A 241 5.57 -13.64 -0.20
N ALA A 242 4.64 -14.56 0.07
CA ALA A 242 4.30 -14.98 1.43
C ALA A 242 5.50 -15.53 2.21
N ASP A 243 6.31 -16.36 1.56
CA ASP A 243 7.52 -16.97 2.14
C ASP A 243 8.75 -16.04 2.03
N ALA A 244 8.58 -14.86 1.46
CA ALA A 244 9.62 -13.86 1.22
C ALA A 244 10.78 -14.33 0.30
N ARG A 245 10.61 -15.44 -0.42
CA ARG A 245 11.61 -15.93 -1.36
C ARG A 245 11.72 -15.11 -2.62
N TYR A 246 10.60 -14.55 -3.06
CA TYR A 246 10.55 -13.69 -4.24
C TYR A 246 10.08 -12.29 -3.88
N ALA A 247 10.55 -11.35 -4.66
CA ALA A 247 10.09 -9.96 -4.61
C ALA A 247 9.73 -9.47 -6.01
N VAL A 248 8.77 -8.55 -6.09
CA VAL A 248 8.38 -7.89 -7.32
C VAL A 248 8.59 -6.39 -7.19
N ALA A 249 9.17 -5.78 -8.22
CA ALA A 249 9.31 -4.33 -8.34
C ALA A 249 9.13 -3.90 -9.79
N GLY A 250 8.63 -2.68 -9.99
CA GLY A 250 8.41 -2.11 -11.33
C GLY A 250 9.36 -0.98 -11.65
N ASP A 251 9.54 -0.75 -12.95
CA ASP A 251 10.16 0.43 -13.53
C ASP A 251 9.37 0.88 -14.78
N ASP A 252 9.88 1.84 -15.54
CA ASP A 252 9.22 2.31 -16.77
C ASP A 252 9.18 1.25 -17.89
N ALA A 253 10.04 0.23 -17.82
CA ALA A 253 10.15 -0.84 -18.80
C ALA A 253 9.28 -2.06 -18.48
N GLY A 254 8.76 -2.18 -17.24
CA GLY A 254 7.93 -3.30 -16.84
C GLY A 254 7.97 -3.62 -15.35
N VAL A 255 7.59 -4.83 -15.03
CA VAL A 255 7.64 -5.40 -13.68
C VAL A 255 8.60 -6.58 -13.69
N TRP A 256 9.51 -6.59 -12.71
CA TRP A 256 10.54 -7.60 -12.56
C TRP A 256 10.29 -8.42 -11.31
N VAL A 257 10.51 -9.71 -11.42
CA VAL A 257 10.53 -10.63 -10.27
C VAL A 257 11.98 -10.98 -9.94
N TYR A 258 12.31 -10.91 -8.67
CA TYR A 258 13.65 -11.12 -8.12
C TYR A 258 13.64 -12.29 -7.14
N ASP A 259 14.71 -13.11 -7.14
CA ASP A 259 15.03 -13.98 -6.03
C ASP A 259 15.63 -13.13 -4.90
N THR A 260 15.10 -13.21 -3.69
CA THR A 260 15.51 -12.35 -2.57
C THR A 260 16.85 -12.79 -1.94
N ALA A 261 17.38 -13.95 -2.31
CA ALA A 261 18.66 -14.41 -1.80
C ALA A 261 19.83 -13.54 -2.28
N ASP A 262 19.76 -13.05 -3.52
CA ASP A 262 20.79 -12.20 -4.15
C ASP A 262 20.21 -11.03 -4.94
N PHE A 263 18.89 -10.88 -4.96
CA PHE A 263 18.13 -9.91 -5.76
C PHE A 263 18.44 -9.98 -7.27
N ALA A 264 18.77 -11.18 -7.76
CA ALA A 264 18.86 -11.43 -9.19
C ALA A 264 17.47 -11.47 -9.81
N ALA A 265 17.30 -10.83 -10.97
CA ALA A 265 16.06 -10.89 -11.74
C ALA A 265 15.86 -12.31 -12.30
N VAL A 266 14.73 -12.93 -12.00
CA VAL A 266 14.37 -14.28 -12.44
C VAL A 266 13.24 -14.30 -13.45
N GLY A 267 12.49 -13.19 -13.59
CA GLY A 267 11.40 -13.07 -14.54
C GLY A 267 10.98 -11.64 -14.79
N LYS A 268 10.19 -11.43 -15.82
CA LYS A 268 9.71 -10.10 -16.23
C LYS A 268 8.28 -10.15 -16.77
N LEU A 269 7.50 -9.11 -16.46
CA LEU A 269 6.25 -8.77 -17.13
C LEU A 269 6.46 -7.50 -17.94
N THR A 270 6.11 -7.52 -19.21
CA THR A 270 6.08 -6.27 -19.97
C THR A 270 4.81 -5.48 -19.63
N ARG A 271 4.88 -4.17 -19.77
CA ARG A 271 3.75 -3.27 -19.49
C ARG A 271 2.50 -3.64 -20.30
N GLU A 272 2.68 -4.16 -21.50
CA GLU A 272 1.60 -4.63 -22.38
C GLU A 272 0.98 -5.94 -21.88
N SER A 273 1.75 -6.78 -21.19
CA SER A 273 1.29 -8.11 -20.75
C SER A 273 0.25 -8.05 -19.63
N TYR A 274 0.21 -7.01 -18.84
CA TYR A 274 -0.72 -6.87 -17.71
C TYR A 274 -1.56 -5.58 -17.77
N GLY A 275 -1.54 -4.83 -18.89
CA GLY A 275 -2.38 -3.64 -19.08
C GLY A 275 -2.17 -2.54 -18.06
N LEU A 276 -0.97 -2.45 -17.45
CA LEU A 276 -0.62 -1.39 -16.53
C LEU A 276 -0.44 -0.09 -17.30
N TYR A 277 -1.41 0.78 -17.15
CA TYR A 277 -1.30 2.19 -17.48
C TYR A 277 -0.63 2.93 -16.31
N GLU A 278 -0.35 4.22 -16.48
CA GLU A 278 0.40 5.07 -15.54
C GLU A 278 -0.05 5.00 -14.07
N ASN A 279 -1.28 4.54 -13.80
CA ASN A 279 -1.87 4.42 -12.46
C ASN A 279 -2.06 2.96 -11.98
N GLY A 280 -1.57 1.96 -12.71
CA GLY A 280 -1.62 0.58 -12.28
C GLY A 280 -0.56 0.30 -11.19
N SER A 281 -0.84 -0.66 -10.33
CA SER A 281 0.08 -1.10 -9.28
C SER A 281 0.07 -2.62 -9.16
N PHE A 282 1.18 -3.21 -8.72
CA PHE A 282 1.22 -4.61 -8.32
C PHE A 282 1.18 -4.70 -6.80
N HIS A 283 0.66 -5.82 -6.33
CA HIS A 283 0.41 -6.05 -4.91
C HIS A 283 1.36 -7.08 -4.31
N THR A 284 1.63 -8.17 -5.02
CA THR A 284 2.52 -9.24 -4.54
C THR A 284 2.92 -10.18 -5.67
N VAL A 285 3.77 -11.14 -5.38
CA VAL A 285 4.20 -12.22 -6.24
C VAL A 285 3.94 -13.57 -5.56
N SER A 286 3.65 -14.62 -6.33
CA SER A 286 3.48 -15.99 -5.82
C SER A 286 4.77 -16.58 -5.23
N ASN A 287 4.63 -17.57 -4.35
CA ASN A 287 5.79 -18.24 -3.73
C ASN A 287 6.68 -18.99 -4.71
N ASP A 288 6.19 -19.32 -5.90
CA ASP A 288 6.98 -19.94 -6.98
C ASP A 288 7.58 -18.90 -7.96
N GLY A 289 7.28 -17.62 -7.76
CA GLY A 289 7.80 -16.51 -8.60
C GLY A 289 7.17 -16.43 -9.98
N THR A 290 6.13 -17.22 -10.28
CA THR A 290 5.56 -17.33 -11.64
C THR A 290 4.36 -16.44 -11.91
N ARG A 291 3.75 -15.85 -10.87
CA ARG A 291 2.56 -15.02 -10.96
C ARG A 291 2.69 -13.74 -10.17
N VAL A 292 2.11 -12.68 -10.69
CA VAL A 292 2.03 -11.37 -10.02
C VAL A 292 0.57 -10.95 -9.91
N LEU A 293 0.14 -10.63 -8.70
CA LEU A 293 -1.14 -9.98 -8.45
C LEU A 293 -1.00 -8.48 -8.67
N TYR A 294 -1.81 -7.90 -9.53
CA TYR A 294 -1.75 -6.49 -9.86
C TYR A 294 -3.14 -5.86 -9.84
N ARG A 295 -3.16 -4.53 -9.81
CA ARG A 295 -4.35 -3.72 -10.00
C ARG A 295 -4.22 -2.95 -11.29
N GLY A 296 -5.16 -3.13 -12.21
CA GLY A 296 -5.23 -2.41 -13.47
C GLY A 296 -5.66 -0.96 -13.29
N ALA A 297 -5.56 -0.19 -14.36
CA ALA A 297 -6.00 1.21 -14.40
C ALA A 297 -7.51 1.39 -14.14
N ASP A 298 -8.30 0.37 -14.47
CA ASP A 298 -9.74 0.29 -14.18
C ASP A 298 -10.07 0.01 -12.72
N GLY A 299 -9.04 -0.22 -11.87
CA GLY A 299 -9.18 -0.55 -10.48
C GLY A 299 -9.45 -2.04 -10.21
N GLN A 300 -9.54 -2.87 -11.25
CA GLN A 300 -9.73 -4.31 -11.07
C GLN A 300 -8.43 -5.01 -10.67
N VAL A 301 -8.55 -6.00 -9.82
CA VAL A 301 -7.43 -6.87 -9.44
C VAL A 301 -7.34 -8.02 -10.44
N GLY A 302 -6.13 -8.30 -10.92
CA GLY A 302 -5.84 -9.33 -11.89
C GLY A 302 -4.56 -10.10 -11.55
N ILE A 303 -4.36 -11.23 -12.20
CA ILE A 303 -3.17 -12.06 -12.08
C ILE A 303 -2.51 -12.13 -13.46
N ALA A 304 -1.20 -11.93 -13.48
CA ALA A 304 -0.39 -12.05 -14.70
C ALA A 304 0.71 -13.09 -14.52
N GLU A 305 0.95 -13.88 -15.56
CA GLU A 305 2.03 -14.87 -15.58
C GLU A 305 3.37 -14.19 -15.91
N VAL A 306 4.41 -14.58 -15.19
CA VAL A 306 5.79 -14.13 -15.36
C VAL A 306 6.46 -14.98 -16.44
N SER A 307 7.15 -14.34 -17.36
CA SER A 307 7.86 -15.00 -18.49
C SER A 307 9.39 -14.95 -18.33
#